data_c82db8f2fca9cc3d3e91cf31fe185dbd
#
_entry.id   c82db8f2fca9cc3d3e91cf31fe185dbd
#
_cell.length_a   1.000
_cell.length_b   1.000
_cell.length_c   1.000
_cell.angle_alpha   90.00
_cell.angle_beta   90.00
_cell.angle_gamma   90.00
#
_symmetry.space_group_name_H-M   'P 1'
#
loop_
_entity.id
_entity.type
_entity.pdbx_description
1 polymer ?
#
loop_
_entity_poly.entity_id
_entity_poly.type
_entity_poly.pdbx_seq_one_letter_code
_entity_poly.pdbx_strand_id
1 'polypeptide(L)'
;MKIAIVLGTRPEIIKMASVMDEIQNKGHELLLIHTGQHYDKEMSENFFLDLKLPKPNYNIHVGSGSHGKQTGKMMEGIEEVLLDEKPDIVLVQGDTNAVLAGALVAVKLHIPVGHVEAGLRSFDETMPEEINRLAADVSSKLYFVPTEESAINLAMEGISRKRIFVTGNTVVDACFRNLKISEERDVGEYEKSLADLDIDNMENIVTLTMHRAENVDFKDRLLNIIEALEELDDTNIIFPMHPRTKKTMENFGLFDRLNDLSHVHIIKPVGYLDFLLLTSKSTLILTDSGGLQEEAITLDIPALTLRYNTERPETVTAGGNILVGSDKDAILKYARKILDDEEFRNSMKNAKNPYGMGNAAELMIKIIEDADAADSLKLVAPDEVMASFTRKMKVIDEDISVKEYEDKNNALIKIAFEGEEVKFPFDDLNLKGKTIILEDYNN
;
A
#
# COMPACT_ATOMS: atom_id res chain seq x y z
N MET A 1 -0.95 21.05 -15.81
CA MET A 1 -2.14 20.19 -15.65
C MET A 1 -2.78 20.43 -14.30
N LYS A 2 -4.07 20.19 -14.17
CA LYS A 2 -4.80 20.10 -12.90
C LYS A 2 -5.01 18.61 -12.55
N ILE A 3 -4.36 18.15 -11.49
CA ILE A 3 -4.39 16.76 -11.05
C ILE A 3 -5.21 16.68 -9.77
N ALA A 4 -6.33 15.96 -9.80
CA ALA A 4 -7.16 15.72 -8.62
C ALA A 4 -6.71 14.46 -7.89
N ILE A 5 -6.73 14.51 -6.54
CA ILE A 5 -6.57 13.33 -5.68
C ILE A 5 -7.83 13.18 -4.84
N VAL A 6 -8.47 12.02 -4.90
CA VAL A 6 -9.59 11.67 -4.05
C VAL A 6 -9.12 10.67 -2.99
N LEU A 7 -9.35 11.00 -1.71
CA LEU A 7 -8.95 10.16 -0.59
C LEU A 7 -9.92 10.30 0.59
N GLY A 8 -9.91 9.34 1.52
CA GLY A 8 -10.85 9.33 2.63
C GLY A 8 -10.26 8.87 3.97
N THR A 9 -9.12 8.21 3.96
CA THR A 9 -8.54 7.60 5.16
C THR A 9 -7.09 8.05 5.40
N ARG A 10 -6.62 7.90 6.65
CA ARG A 10 -5.23 8.24 7.00
C ARG A 10 -4.18 7.47 6.20
N PRO A 11 -4.32 6.14 5.97
CA PRO A 11 -3.37 5.42 5.12
C PRO A 11 -3.26 5.99 3.70
N GLU A 12 -4.39 6.39 3.09
CA GLU A 12 -4.38 7.04 1.78
C GLU A 12 -3.64 8.40 1.82
N ILE A 13 -3.87 9.20 2.86
CA ILE A 13 -3.19 10.50 3.04
C ILE A 13 -1.67 10.28 3.15
N ILE A 14 -1.23 9.31 3.97
CA ILE A 14 0.19 8.98 4.15
C ILE A 14 0.81 8.55 2.82
N LYS A 15 0.22 7.58 2.15
CA LYS A 15 0.74 7.00 0.91
C LYS A 15 0.77 8.00 -0.25
N MET A 16 -0.19 8.94 -0.29
CA MET A 16 -0.25 9.96 -1.33
C MET A 16 0.55 11.22 -1.02
N ALA A 17 1.16 11.34 0.16
CA ALA A 17 1.91 12.52 0.57
C ALA A 17 3.02 12.90 -0.42
N SER A 18 3.86 11.94 -0.81
CA SER A 18 4.94 12.17 -1.77
C SER A 18 4.43 12.49 -3.17
N VAL A 19 3.28 11.94 -3.56
CA VAL A 19 2.63 12.26 -4.85
C VAL A 19 2.11 13.69 -4.84
N MET A 20 1.52 14.15 -3.72
CA MET A 20 1.08 15.55 -3.57
C MET A 20 2.27 16.52 -3.68
N ASP A 21 3.38 16.21 -3.00
CA ASP A 21 4.60 17.02 -3.08
C ASP A 21 5.14 17.08 -4.51
N GLU A 22 5.19 15.93 -5.21
CA GLU A 22 5.72 15.86 -6.57
C GLU A 22 4.86 16.62 -7.58
N ILE A 23 3.51 16.56 -7.46
CA ILE A 23 2.59 17.36 -8.28
C ILE A 23 2.93 18.85 -8.14
N GLN A 24 3.11 19.34 -6.91
CA GLN A 24 3.41 20.74 -6.64
C GLN A 24 4.83 21.13 -7.10
N ASN A 25 5.82 20.27 -6.86
CA ASN A 25 7.22 20.49 -7.26
C ASN A 25 7.37 20.61 -8.78
N LYS A 26 6.58 19.86 -9.55
CA LYS A 26 6.54 19.94 -11.02
C LYS A 26 5.71 21.13 -11.54
N GLY A 27 5.10 21.92 -10.65
CA GLY A 27 4.33 23.09 -11.01
C GLY A 27 2.92 22.78 -11.52
N HIS A 28 2.40 21.60 -11.24
CA HIS A 28 1.02 21.24 -11.52
C HIS A 28 0.07 21.75 -10.45
N GLU A 29 -1.19 21.95 -10.81
CA GLU A 29 -2.25 22.32 -9.88
C GLU A 29 -2.76 21.07 -9.16
N LEU A 30 -2.61 21.02 -7.85
CA LEU A 30 -3.15 19.94 -7.00
C LEU A 30 -4.56 20.29 -6.55
N LEU A 31 -5.54 19.45 -6.89
CA LEU A 31 -6.90 19.48 -6.38
C LEU A 31 -7.11 18.34 -5.40
N LEU A 32 -7.10 18.63 -4.10
CA LEU A 32 -7.23 17.62 -3.05
C LEU A 32 -8.66 17.54 -2.54
N ILE A 33 -9.32 16.38 -2.75
CA ILE A 33 -10.70 16.10 -2.36
C ILE A 33 -10.68 15.05 -1.25
N HIS A 34 -11.04 15.46 -0.02
CA HIS A 34 -11.16 14.57 1.14
C HIS A 34 -12.62 14.18 1.36
N THR A 35 -12.95 12.89 1.40
CA THR A 35 -14.33 12.43 1.53
C THR A 35 -14.89 12.58 2.94
N GLY A 36 -14.03 12.73 3.96
CA GLY A 36 -14.48 12.95 5.34
C GLY A 36 -15.14 11.73 5.96
N GLN A 37 -14.59 10.55 5.74
CA GLN A 37 -15.11 9.28 6.23
C GLN A 37 -15.13 9.18 7.78
N HIS A 38 -14.22 9.86 8.48
CA HIS A 38 -14.13 9.89 9.92
C HIS A 38 -14.54 11.26 10.49
N TYR A 39 -15.32 11.23 11.59
CA TYR A 39 -16.00 12.39 12.19
C TYR A 39 -15.08 13.42 12.89
N ASP A 40 -13.83 13.06 13.15
CA ASP A 40 -12.96 13.89 14.00
C ASP A 40 -12.22 14.95 13.16
N LYS A 41 -12.87 16.13 13.08
CA LYS A 41 -12.39 17.27 12.28
C LYS A 41 -11.02 17.77 12.77
N GLU A 42 -10.83 17.86 14.10
CA GLU A 42 -9.58 18.33 14.69
C GLU A 42 -8.44 17.30 14.49
N MET A 43 -8.73 16.02 14.62
CA MET A 43 -7.74 14.95 14.38
C MET A 43 -7.33 14.87 12.91
N SER A 44 -8.21 15.19 11.96
CA SER A 44 -7.86 15.17 10.53
C SER A 44 -7.05 16.41 10.14
N GLU A 45 -7.41 17.60 10.61
CA GLU A 45 -6.66 18.84 10.32
C GLU A 45 -5.24 18.78 10.91
N ASN A 46 -5.08 18.33 12.15
CA ASN A 46 -3.78 18.16 12.78
C ASN A 46 -2.90 17.15 12.00
N PHE A 47 -3.50 16.09 11.48
CA PHE A 47 -2.77 15.08 10.73
C PHE A 47 -2.15 15.62 9.43
N PHE A 48 -2.87 16.49 8.69
CA PHE A 48 -2.30 17.18 7.53
C PHE A 48 -1.18 18.15 7.93
N LEU A 49 -1.31 18.82 9.07
CA LEU A 49 -0.29 19.73 9.59
C LEU A 49 0.97 18.98 10.02
N ASP A 50 0.81 17.90 10.78
CA ASP A 50 1.93 17.06 11.26
C ASP A 50 2.75 16.52 10.09
N LEU A 51 2.09 16.10 9.03
CA LEU A 51 2.74 15.61 7.81
C LEU A 51 3.18 16.73 6.86
N LYS A 52 3.08 18.01 7.25
CA LYS A 52 3.40 19.17 6.40
C LYS A 52 2.70 19.13 5.02
N LEU A 53 1.46 18.64 4.98
CA LEU A 53 0.66 18.49 3.75
C LEU A 53 -0.26 19.71 3.52
N PRO A 54 -0.62 19.99 2.26
CA PRO A 54 -1.61 21.02 1.95
C PRO A 54 -2.98 20.64 2.50
N LYS A 55 -3.75 21.65 2.92
CA LYS A 55 -5.14 21.42 3.32
C LYS A 55 -5.96 20.95 2.12
N PRO A 56 -6.93 20.02 2.32
CA PRO A 56 -7.86 19.66 1.25
C PRO A 56 -8.59 20.90 0.70
N ASN A 57 -8.69 20.98 -0.63
CA ASN A 57 -9.48 22.01 -1.30
C ASN A 57 -10.98 21.80 -1.00
N TYR A 58 -11.39 20.53 -0.95
CA TYR A 58 -12.77 20.14 -0.66
C TYR A 58 -12.82 19.05 0.39
N ASN A 59 -13.81 19.14 1.28
CA ASN A 59 -14.16 18.07 2.23
C ASN A 59 -15.65 17.75 2.08
N ILE A 60 -15.96 16.52 1.67
CA ILE A 60 -17.34 16.09 1.39
C ILE A 60 -18.13 15.82 2.68
N HIS A 61 -17.45 15.65 3.82
CA HIS A 61 -18.07 15.42 5.14
C HIS A 61 -19.06 14.24 5.17
N VAL A 62 -18.73 13.13 4.54
CA VAL A 62 -19.64 11.97 4.40
C VAL A 62 -19.99 11.33 5.74
N GLY A 63 -19.04 11.28 6.67
CA GLY A 63 -19.21 10.64 7.98
C GLY A 63 -19.28 9.12 7.91
N SER A 64 -19.61 8.49 9.06
CA SER A 64 -19.77 7.04 9.15
C SER A 64 -21.14 6.58 8.64
N GLY A 65 -21.21 5.36 8.11
CA GLY A 65 -22.44 4.77 7.61
C GLY A 65 -22.23 3.36 7.10
N SER A 66 -23.30 2.71 6.61
CA SER A 66 -23.15 1.46 5.87
C SER A 66 -22.45 1.72 4.53
N HIS A 67 -21.73 0.72 4.00
CA HIS A 67 -20.95 0.86 2.76
C HIS A 67 -21.74 1.54 1.63
N GLY A 68 -22.93 1.05 1.30
CA GLY A 68 -23.73 1.62 0.21
C GLY A 68 -24.15 3.09 0.44
N LYS A 69 -24.54 3.46 1.66
CA LYS A 69 -24.90 4.86 1.98
C LYS A 69 -23.69 5.78 1.93
N GLN A 70 -22.56 5.29 2.43
CA GLN A 70 -21.31 6.04 2.47
C GLN A 70 -20.78 6.27 1.06
N THR A 71 -20.68 5.22 0.25
CA THR A 71 -20.24 5.29 -1.16
C THR A 71 -21.14 6.21 -1.97
N GLY A 72 -22.49 6.10 -1.83
CA GLY A 72 -23.42 6.96 -2.53
C GLY A 72 -23.24 8.44 -2.24
N LYS A 73 -23.05 8.82 -0.97
CA LYS A 73 -22.79 10.21 -0.58
C LYS A 73 -21.42 10.70 -1.08
N MET A 74 -20.40 9.83 -1.07
CA MET A 74 -19.09 10.17 -1.65
C MET A 74 -19.24 10.47 -3.14
N MET A 75 -19.94 9.61 -3.88
CA MET A 75 -20.17 9.80 -5.32
C MET A 75 -20.86 11.14 -5.61
N GLU A 76 -21.95 11.45 -4.90
CA GLU A 76 -22.69 12.71 -5.06
C GLU A 76 -21.79 13.94 -4.84
N GLY A 77 -21.05 14.00 -3.73
CA GLY A 77 -20.20 15.14 -3.44
C GLY A 77 -18.95 15.24 -4.34
N ILE A 78 -18.37 14.11 -4.75
CA ILE A 78 -17.25 14.10 -5.70
C ILE A 78 -17.71 14.58 -7.08
N GLU A 79 -18.90 14.16 -7.54
CA GLU A 79 -19.47 14.58 -8.83
C GLU A 79 -19.60 16.09 -8.90
N GLU A 80 -20.18 16.73 -7.86
CA GLU A 80 -20.32 18.18 -7.78
C GLU A 80 -18.96 18.88 -7.93
N VAL A 81 -17.95 18.42 -7.22
CA VAL A 81 -16.60 19.00 -7.29
C VAL A 81 -15.97 18.82 -8.68
N LEU A 82 -16.05 17.61 -9.26
CA LEU A 82 -15.42 17.32 -10.55
C LEU A 82 -16.10 18.06 -11.71
N LEU A 83 -17.41 18.30 -11.65
CA LEU A 83 -18.14 19.10 -12.64
C LEU A 83 -17.71 20.57 -12.62
N ASP A 84 -17.41 21.12 -11.44
CA ASP A 84 -16.97 22.51 -11.29
C ASP A 84 -15.50 22.68 -11.66
N GLU A 85 -14.62 21.85 -11.11
CA GLU A 85 -13.17 21.96 -11.18
C GLU A 85 -12.53 21.43 -12.47
N LYS A 86 -13.14 20.43 -13.10
CA LYS A 86 -12.74 19.81 -14.38
C LYS A 86 -11.24 19.47 -14.45
N PRO A 87 -10.71 18.63 -13.56
CA PRO A 87 -9.31 18.24 -13.59
C PRO A 87 -8.98 17.45 -14.87
N ASP A 88 -7.70 17.47 -15.25
CA ASP A 88 -7.18 16.71 -16.40
C ASP A 88 -7.11 15.21 -16.12
N ILE A 89 -6.90 14.83 -14.85
CA ILE A 89 -6.85 13.44 -14.38
C ILE A 89 -7.26 13.39 -12.90
N VAL A 90 -7.87 12.27 -12.51
CA VAL A 90 -8.17 11.94 -11.10
C VAL A 90 -7.29 10.78 -10.66
N LEU A 91 -6.58 10.93 -9.55
CA LEU A 91 -5.82 9.86 -8.90
C LEU A 91 -6.62 9.30 -7.72
N VAL A 92 -6.69 7.99 -7.62
CA VAL A 92 -7.25 7.24 -6.49
C VAL A 92 -6.21 6.24 -5.99
N GLN A 93 -6.18 5.93 -4.68
CA GLN A 93 -5.14 5.08 -4.09
C GLN A 93 -5.74 3.94 -3.26
N GLY A 94 -5.41 2.70 -3.62
CA GLY A 94 -5.79 1.51 -2.86
C GLY A 94 -7.22 1.04 -3.14
N ASP A 95 -8.00 0.77 -2.08
CA ASP A 95 -9.20 -0.07 -2.18
C ASP A 95 -10.38 0.39 -1.30
N THR A 96 -10.36 1.62 -0.83
CA THR A 96 -11.42 2.13 0.04
C THR A 96 -12.70 2.48 -0.74
N ASN A 97 -13.79 2.78 -0.02
CA ASN A 97 -15.01 3.30 -0.66
C ASN A 97 -14.77 4.64 -1.37
N ALA A 98 -13.79 5.44 -0.92
CA ALA A 98 -13.42 6.69 -1.57
C ALA A 98 -12.78 6.44 -2.95
N VAL A 99 -11.96 5.39 -3.06
CA VAL A 99 -11.35 4.94 -4.32
C VAL A 99 -12.43 4.52 -5.32
N LEU A 100 -13.35 3.65 -4.89
CA LEU A 100 -14.48 3.22 -5.71
C LEU A 100 -15.32 4.41 -6.20
N ALA A 101 -15.69 5.31 -5.28
CA ALA A 101 -16.51 6.48 -5.61
C ALA A 101 -15.78 7.43 -6.58
N GLY A 102 -14.50 7.75 -6.29
CA GLY A 102 -13.70 8.64 -7.11
C GLY A 102 -13.49 8.11 -8.53
N ALA A 103 -13.13 6.84 -8.67
CA ALA A 103 -12.92 6.20 -9.97
C ALA A 103 -14.19 6.14 -10.81
N LEU A 104 -15.31 5.70 -10.22
CA LEU A 104 -16.59 5.59 -10.93
C LEU A 104 -17.15 6.94 -11.37
N VAL A 105 -17.07 7.96 -10.52
CA VAL A 105 -17.55 9.30 -10.86
C VAL A 105 -16.69 9.90 -11.96
N ALA A 106 -15.36 9.87 -11.82
CA ALA A 106 -14.46 10.45 -12.80
C ALA A 106 -14.65 9.84 -14.20
N VAL A 107 -14.67 8.50 -14.31
CA VAL A 107 -14.82 7.84 -15.62
C VAL A 107 -16.18 8.15 -16.28
N LYS A 108 -17.27 8.30 -15.50
CA LYS A 108 -18.58 8.68 -16.02
C LYS A 108 -18.67 10.14 -16.48
N LEU A 109 -17.83 11.00 -15.91
CA LEU A 109 -17.65 12.39 -16.34
C LEU A 109 -16.61 12.52 -17.46
N HIS A 110 -16.12 11.40 -17.97
CA HIS A 110 -15.10 11.34 -19.01
C HIS A 110 -13.74 11.94 -18.61
N ILE A 111 -13.45 11.94 -17.31
CA ILE A 111 -12.15 12.34 -16.75
C ILE A 111 -11.31 11.06 -16.59
N PRO A 112 -10.08 11.01 -17.14
CA PRO A 112 -9.22 9.84 -16.99
C PRO A 112 -8.86 9.61 -15.52
N VAL A 113 -8.71 8.33 -15.16
CA VAL A 113 -8.37 7.91 -13.78
C VAL A 113 -7.01 7.24 -13.78
N GLY A 114 -6.14 7.62 -12.85
CA GLY A 114 -4.93 6.90 -12.49
C GLY A 114 -5.15 6.16 -11.17
N HIS A 115 -5.01 4.82 -11.19
CA HIS A 115 -5.14 4.01 -10.00
C HIS A 115 -3.76 3.70 -9.41
N VAL A 116 -3.48 4.24 -8.23
CA VAL A 116 -2.26 4.01 -7.46
C VAL A 116 -2.46 2.77 -6.58
N GLU A 117 -1.48 1.89 -6.55
CA GLU A 117 -1.57 0.58 -5.90
C GLU A 117 -2.56 -0.36 -6.62
N ALA A 118 -2.66 -0.23 -7.95
CA ALA A 118 -3.52 -1.04 -8.80
C ALA A 118 -3.06 -2.50 -8.91
N GLY A 119 -3.98 -3.41 -9.24
CA GLY A 119 -3.67 -4.81 -9.55
C GLY A 119 -3.38 -5.71 -8.35
N LEU A 120 -3.46 -5.21 -7.12
CA LEU A 120 -3.45 -6.07 -5.93
C LEU A 120 -4.70 -6.96 -5.91
N ARG A 121 -4.54 -8.24 -5.53
CA ARG A 121 -5.65 -9.19 -5.40
C ARG A 121 -5.53 -10.01 -4.12
N SER A 122 -6.64 -10.14 -3.40
CA SER A 122 -6.80 -11.08 -2.30
C SER A 122 -7.51 -12.35 -2.75
N PHE A 123 -8.22 -12.28 -3.89
CA PHE A 123 -9.10 -13.34 -4.40
C PHE A 123 -10.21 -13.75 -3.41
N ASP A 124 -10.49 -12.91 -2.42
CA ASP A 124 -11.57 -13.10 -1.45
C ASP A 124 -12.80 -12.28 -1.87
N GLU A 125 -13.74 -12.93 -2.53
CA GLU A 125 -14.97 -12.30 -3.02
C GLU A 125 -15.89 -11.77 -1.89
N THR A 126 -15.64 -12.15 -0.63
CA THR A 126 -16.39 -11.66 0.54
C THR A 126 -15.83 -10.35 1.09
N MET A 127 -14.64 -9.96 0.65
CA MET A 127 -13.94 -8.77 1.07
C MET A 127 -14.44 -7.54 0.28
N PRO A 128 -15.07 -6.53 0.92
CA PRO A 128 -15.54 -5.34 0.22
C PRO A 128 -14.43 -4.59 -0.54
N GLU A 129 -13.23 -4.59 0.01
CA GLU A 129 -12.06 -3.96 -0.58
C GLU A 129 -11.62 -4.63 -1.88
N GLU A 130 -11.79 -5.95 -2.01
CA GLU A 130 -11.50 -6.66 -3.26
C GLU A 130 -12.44 -6.20 -4.39
N ILE A 131 -13.71 -6.05 -4.08
CA ILE A 131 -14.69 -5.51 -5.05
C ILE A 131 -14.34 -4.07 -5.44
N ASN A 132 -13.91 -3.26 -4.48
CA ASN A 132 -13.51 -1.88 -4.74
C ASN A 132 -12.28 -1.82 -5.69
N ARG A 133 -11.25 -2.69 -5.48
CA ARG A 133 -10.07 -2.80 -6.36
C ARG A 133 -10.47 -3.13 -7.79
N LEU A 134 -11.24 -4.19 -7.98
CA LEU A 134 -11.70 -4.63 -9.29
C LEU A 134 -12.45 -3.53 -10.03
N ALA A 135 -13.37 -2.85 -9.34
CA ALA A 135 -14.16 -1.77 -9.93
C ALA A 135 -13.31 -0.53 -10.26
N ALA A 136 -12.36 -0.17 -9.41
CA ALA A 136 -11.42 0.92 -9.65
C ALA A 136 -10.50 0.60 -10.84
N ASP A 137 -9.97 -0.64 -10.91
CA ASP A 137 -9.14 -1.08 -12.03
C ASP A 137 -9.90 -1.03 -13.36
N VAL A 138 -11.13 -1.55 -13.42
CA VAL A 138 -11.96 -1.47 -14.65
C VAL A 138 -12.23 -0.03 -15.08
N SER A 139 -12.31 0.90 -14.13
CA SER A 139 -12.62 2.32 -14.39
C SER A 139 -11.38 3.15 -14.73
N SER A 140 -10.16 2.61 -14.62
CA SER A 140 -8.93 3.38 -14.71
C SER A 140 -8.35 3.41 -16.13
N LYS A 141 -7.59 4.46 -16.43
CA LYS A 141 -6.87 4.69 -17.67
C LYS A 141 -5.37 4.37 -17.52
N LEU A 142 -4.76 4.74 -16.39
CA LEU A 142 -3.37 4.45 -16.03
C LEU A 142 -3.35 3.60 -14.74
N TYR A 143 -2.46 2.62 -14.71
CA TYR A 143 -2.32 1.69 -13.60
C TYR A 143 -0.91 1.75 -13.06
N PHE A 144 -0.76 2.31 -11.86
CA PHE A 144 0.51 2.39 -11.15
C PHE A 144 0.57 1.23 -10.16
N VAL A 145 1.31 0.20 -10.54
CA VAL A 145 1.33 -1.06 -9.77
C VAL A 145 2.56 -1.15 -8.87
N PRO A 146 2.39 -1.70 -7.65
CA PRO A 146 3.50 -1.81 -6.70
C PRO A 146 4.53 -2.87 -7.10
N THR A 147 4.11 -3.94 -7.76
CA THR A 147 4.94 -5.11 -8.06
C THR A 147 4.65 -5.67 -9.45
N GLU A 148 5.58 -6.52 -9.96
CA GLU A 148 5.36 -7.26 -11.21
C GLU A 148 4.14 -8.20 -11.10
N GLU A 149 3.88 -8.80 -9.93
CA GLU A 149 2.71 -9.67 -9.72
C GLU A 149 1.40 -8.90 -9.92
N SER A 150 1.32 -7.68 -9.38
CA SER A 150 0.17 -6.80 -9.60
C SER A 150 -0.02 -6.45 -11.09
N ALA A 151 1.08 -6.26 -11.82
CA ALA A 151 1.02 -6.03 -13.26
C ALA A 151 0.49 -7.27 -14.03
N ILE A 152 0.92 -8.46 -13.62
CA ILE A 152 0.46 -9.73 -14.19
C ILE A 152 -1.05 -9.91 -13.95
N ASN A 153 -1.54 -9.65 -12.73
CA ASN A 153 -2.96 -9.73 -12.41
C ASN A 153 -3.80 -8.90 -13.40
N LEU A 154 -3.45 -7.63 -13.57
CA LEU A 154 -4.15 -6.73 -14.50
C LEU A 154 -4.07 -7.20 -15.95
N ALA A 155 -2.91 -7.67 -16.40
CA ALA A 155 -2.73 -8.17 -17.75
C ALA A 155 -3.58 -9.43 -18.00
N MET A 156 -3.68 -10.33 -17.01
CA MET A 156 -4.54 -11.53 -17.09
C MET A 156 -6.03 -11.15 -17.11
N GLU A 157 -6.42 -10.09 -16.43
CA GLU A 157 -7.79 -9.54 -16.47
C GLU A 157 -8.09 -8.77 -17.78
N GLY A 158 -7.10 -8.68 -18.66
CA GLY A 158 -7.29 -8.14 -19.99
C GLY A 158 -6.99 -6.65 -20.10
N ILE A 159 -6.32 -6.05 -19.14
CA ILE A 159 -5.83 -4.68 -19.23
C ILE A 159 -4.62 -4.65 -20.16
N SER A 160 -4.58 -3.66 -21.06
CA SER A 160 -3.45 -3.48 -21.96
C SER A 160 -2.17 -3.15 -21.19
N ARG A 161 -1.08 -3.88 -21.49
CA ARG A 161 0.24 -3.67 -20.89
C ARG A 161 0.78 -2.24 -21.09
N LYS A 162 0.39 -1.57 -22.17
CA LYS A 162 0.77 -0.16 -22.45
C LYS A 162 0.20 0.84 -21.42
N ARG A 163 -0.73 0.40 -20.57
CA ARG A 163 -1.38 1.21 -19.53
C ARG A 163 -0.93 0.82 -18.14
N ILE A 164 -0.11 -0.22 -17.99
CA ILE A 164 0.36 -0.78 -16.72
C ILE A 164 1.81 -0.38 -16.50
N PHE A 165 2.09 0.28 -15.37
CA PHE A 165 3.41 0.80 -15.05
C PHE A 165 3.84 0.29 -13.67
N VAL A 166 4.93 -0.47 -13.61
CA VAL A 166 5.53 -0.91 -12.35
C VAL A 166 6.31 0.27 -11.77
N THR A 167 5.69 1.01 -10.86
CA THR A 167 6.28 2.19 -10.23
C THR A 167 6.83 1.92 -8.84
N GLY A 168 6.51 0.77 -8.27
CA GLY A 168 6.69 0.54 -6.84
C GLY A 168 5.50 1.08 -6.03
N ASN A 169 5.59 0.93 -4.69
CA ASN A 169 4.54 1.36 -3.78
C ASN A 169 4.90 2.71 -3.14
N THR A 170 3.98 3.66 -3.18
CA THR A 170 4.11 4.98 -2.55
C THR A 170 4.32 4.94 -1.03
N VAL A 171 4.10 3.78 -0.38
CA VAL A 171 4.45 3.60 1.03
C VAL A 171 5.94 3.78 1.28
N VAL A 172 6.80 3.38 0.32
CA VAL A 172 8.27 3.54 0.43
C VAL A 172 8.65 5.02 0.40
N ASP A 173 8.11 5.76 -0.56
CA ASP A 173 8.29 7.22 -0.67
C ASP A 173 7.81 7.92 0.61
N ALA A 174 6.61 7.55 1.08
CA ALA A 174 6.01 8.12 2.28
C ALA A 174 6.83 7.81 3.53
N CYS A 175 7.38 6.59 3.63
CA CYS A 175 8.22 6.18 4.75
C CYS A 175 9.47 7.06 4.84
N PHE A 176 10.22 7.21 3.76
CA PHE A 176 11.42 8.07 3.74
C PHE A 176 11.09 9.55 3.98
N ARG A 177 10.05 10.07 3.33
CA ARG A 177 9.59 11.44 3.50
C ARG A 177 9.23 11.74 4.95
N ASN A 178 8.42 10.89 5.56
CA ASN A 178 7.91 11.11 6.90
C ASN A 178 8.94 10.81 7.99
N LEU A 179 9.87 9.86 7.75
CA LEU A 179 11.02 9.66 8.63
C LEU A 179 11.87 10.93 8.71
N LYS A 180 12.17 11.55 7.57
CA LYS A 180 12.90 12.82 7.53
C LYS A 180 12.17 13.91 8.33
N ILE A 181 10.85 14.05 8.19
CA ILE A 181 10.05 14.99 8.98
C ILE A 181 10.17 14.67 10.48
N SER A 182 10.12 13.38 10.83
CA SER A 182 10.22 12.93 12.22
C SER A 182 11.59 13.24 12.84
N GLU A 183 12.66 13.02 12.11
CA GLU A 183 14.05 13.28 12.55
C GLU A 183 14.36 14.78 12.69
N GLU A 184 13.65 15.64 11.92
CA GLU A 184 13.81 17.11 12.00
C GLU A 184 13.09 17.71 13.21
N ARG A 185 12.26 16.95 13.94
CA ARG A 185 11.53 17.43 15.13
C ARG A 185 12.43 17.39 16.38
N ASP A 186 12.23 18.37 17.25
CA ASP A 186 12.83 18.37 18.57
C ASP A 186 12.17 17.31 19.49
N VAL A 187 12.94 16.73 20.43
CA VAL A 187 12.44 15.74 21.41
C VAL A 187 11.22 16.26 22.18
N GLY A 188 11.12 17.56 22.38
CA GLY A 188 9.96 18.19 23.04
C GLY A 188 8.65 18.15 22.21
N GLU A 189 8.72 17.82 20.94
CA GLU A 189 7.59 17.64 20.03
C GLU A 189 7.09 16.20 19.97
N TYR A 190 7.84 15.24 20.58
CA TYR A 190 7.43 13.83 20.64
C TYR A 190 6.29 13.65 21.65
N GLU A 191 5.49 12.63 21.41
CA GLU A 191 4.54 12.17 22.43
C GLU A 191 5.28 11.89 23.74
N LYS A 192 4.75 12.44 24.84
CA LYS A 192 5.41 12.36 26.15
C LYS A 192 5.81 10.94 26.54
N SER A 193 4.96 9.95 26.23
CA SER A 193 5.22 8.53 26.53
C SER A 193 6.44 7.96 25.80
N LEU A 194 6.82 8.54 24.66
CA LEU A 194 8.01 8.17 23.90
C LEU A 194 9.22 8.99 24.33
N ALA A 195 9.03 10.29 24.55
CA ALA A 195 10.10 11.19 25.00
C ALA A 195 10.68 10.76 26.37
N ASP A 196 9.84 10.22 27.28
CA ASP A 196 10.26 9.75 28.59
C ASP A 196 11.12 8.47 28.55
N LEU A 197 11.21 7.77 27.41
CA LEU A 197 11.94 6.50 27.26
C LEU A 197 13.41 6.68 26.81
N ASP A 198 13.81 7.87 26.37
CA ASP A 198 15.19 8.12 25.87
C ASP A 198 15.68 7.07 24.84
N ILE A 199 14.85 6.84 23.84
CA ILE A 199 15.08 5.79 22.81
C ILE A 199 16.40 5.93 22.04
N ASP A 200 17.01 7.12 22.05
CA ASP A 200 18.28 7.36 21.37
C ASP A 200 19.48 6.72 22.10
N ASN A 201 19.34 6.46 23.40
CA ASN A 201 20.36 5.81 24.23
C ASN A 201 20.01 4.34 24.59
N MET A 202 18.90 3.82 24.08
CA MET A 202 18.51 2.41 24.27
C MET A 202 19.21 1.50 23.26
N GLU A 203 19.73 0.37 23.74
CA GLU A 203 20.23 -0.71 22.89
C GLU A 203 19.19 -1.81 22.71
N ASN A 204 19.30 -2.57 21.62
CA ASN A 204 18.43 -3.73 21.32
C ASN A 204 16.93 -3.41 21.45
N ILE A 205 16.50 -2.32 20.81
CA ILE A 205 15.07 -1.96 20.79
C ILE A 205 14.28 -2.98 19.96
N VAL A 206 13.23 -3.54 20.57
CA VAL A 206 12.25 -4.38 19.91
C VAL A 206 10.90 -3.66 19.92
N THR A 207 10.44 -3.19 18.77
CA THR A 207 9.09 -2.60 18.68
C THR A 207 8.04 -3.69 18.50
N LEU A 208 7.08 -3.73 19.43
CA LEU A 208 5.97 -4.67 19.40
C LEU A 208 4.67 -3.96 19.01
N THR A 209 3.96 -4.52 18.04
CA THR A 209 2.55 -4.15 17.77
C THR A 209 1.69 -5.39 17.68
N MET A 210 0.54 -5.38 18.37
CA MET A 210 -0.39 -6.49 18.38
C MET A 210 -1.82 -5.98 18.60
N HIS A 211 -2.67 -6.17 17.60
CA HIS A 211 -4.06 -5.69 17.64
C HIS A 211 -5.05 -6.54 16.84
N ARG A 212 -4.56 -7.52 16.06
CA ARG A 212 -5.42 -8.39 15.24
C ARG A 212 -6.23 -9.34 16.12
N ALA A 213 -7.52 -9.51 15.77
CA ALA A 213 -8.44 -10.39 16.47
C ALA A 213 -7.89 -11.83 16.60
N GLU A 214 -7.22 -12.31 15.55
CA GLU A 214 -6.62 -13.64 15.53
C GLU A 214 -5.56 -13.86 16.62
N ASN A 215 -4.95 -12.80 17.17
CA ASN A 215 -4.02 -12.88 18.28
C ASN A 215 -4.70 -12.48 19.59
N VAL A 216 -5.31 -11.27 19.62
CA VAL A 216 -5.75 -10.67 20.88
C VAL A 216 -7.03 -11.28 21.45
N ASP A 217 -7.87 -11.91 20.62
CA ASP A 217 -9.11 -12.52 21.09
C ASP A 217 -8.93 -13.98 21.60
N PHE A 218 -7.71 -14.52 21.52
CA PHE A 218 -7.39 -15.90 21.94
C PHE A 218 -6.35 -15.90 23.07
N LYS A 219 -6.79 -16.32 24.28
CA LYS A 219 -5.95 -16.33 25.48
C LYS A 219 -4.64 -17.11 25.30
N ASP A 220 -4.72 -18.29 24.70
CA ASP A 220 -3.56 -19.17 24.52
C ASP A 220 -2.51 -18.55 23.59
N ARG A 221 -2.94 -17.84 22.54
CA ARG A 221 -2.03 -17.14 21.63
C ARG A 221 -1.34 -15.96 22.30
N LEU A 222 -2.09 -15.16 23.07
CA LEU A 222 -1.52 -14.08 23.88
C LEU A 222 -0.53 -14.61 24.90
N LEU A 223 -0.86 -15.72 25.57
CA LEU A 223 0.00 -16.35 26.57
C LEU A 223 1.33 -16.80 25.94
N ASN A 224 1.29 -17.50 24.81
CA ASN A 224 2.49 -17.94 24.12
C ASN A 224 3.39 -16.76 23.72
N ILE A 225 2.80 -15.67 23.21
CA ILE A 225 3.55 -14.46 22.84
C ILE A 225 4.18 -13.85 24.10
N ILE A 226 3.43 -13.68 25.20
CA ILE A 226 3.96 -13.13 26.47
C ILE A 226 5.10 -13.98 26.99
N GLU A 227 4.97 -15.31 26.98
CA GLU A 227 6.04 -16.22 27.40
C GLU A 227 7.31 -16.12 26.54
N ALA A 228 7.17 -15.79 25.25
CA ALA A 228 8.32 -15.50 24.42
C ALA A 228 8.97 -14.16 24.82
N LEU A 229 8.15 -13.12 25.10
CA LEU A 229 8.69 -11.81 25.51
C LEU A 229 9.39 -11.88 26.88
N GLU A 230 8.95 -12.72 27.81
CA GLU A 230 9.60 -12.95 29.11
C GLU A 230 11.05 -13.44 28.97
N GLU A 231 11.34 -14.23 27.93
CA GLU A 231 12.67 -14.79 27.68
C GLU A 231 13.60 -13.87 26.87
N LEU A 232 13.09 -12.70 26.43
CA LEU A 232 13.87 -11.66 25.72
C LEU A 232 14.32 -10.55 26.70
N ASP A 233 14.77 -10.92 27.90
CA ASP A 233 15.03 -10.04 29.04
C ASP A 233 16.28 -9.13 28.90
N ASP A 234 17.10 -9.35 27.89
CA ASP A 234 18.26 -8.53 27.50
C ASP A 234 17.94 -7.50 26.38
N THR A 235 16.66 -7.28 26.10
CA THR A 235 16.17 -6.32 25.12
C THR A 235 15.35 -5.21 25.77
N ASN A 236 15.05 -4.16 25.01
CA ASN A 236 14.09 -3.13 25.39
C ASN A 236 12.86 -3.27 24.49
N ILE A 237 11.81 -3.93 24.98
CA ILE A 237 10.57 -4.12 24.22
C ILE A 237 9.68 -2.91 24.43
N ILE A 238 9.46 -2.11 23.38
CA ILE A 238 8.56 -0.96 23.41
C ILE A 238 7.24 -1.35 22.76
N PHE A 239 6.17 -1.27 23.54
CA PHE A 239 4.83 -1.67 23.10
C PHE A 239 3.83 -0.51 23.15
N PRO A 240 3.64 0.25 22.06
CA PRO A 240 2.52 1.16 21.91
C PRO A 240 1.21 0.37 21.87
N MET A 241 0.60 0.16 23.04
CA MET A 241 -0.50 -0.79 23.22
C MET A 241 -1.85 -0.15 22.90
N HIS A 242 -2.56 -0.73 21.94
CA HIS A 242 -3.91 -0.30 21.60
C HIS A 242 -4.88 -0.57 22.78
N PRO A 243 -5.85 0.34 23.09
CA PRO A 243 -6.78 0.18 24.21
C PRO A 243 -7.58 -1.14 24.20
N ARG A 244 -7.94 -1.65 23.00
CA ARG A 244 -8.60 -2.95 22.87
C ARG A 244 -7.71 -4.09 23.36
N THR A 245 -6.44 -4.10 22.95
CA THR A 245 -5.47 -5.13 23.36
C THR A 245 -5.29 -5.12 24.86
N LYS A 246 -5.12 -3.93 25.48
CA LYS A 246 -5.04 -3.76 26.91
C LYS A 246 -6.25 -4.36 27.61
N LYS A 247 -7.45 -3.96 27.22
CA LYS A 247 -8.71 -4.45 27.80
C LYS A 247 -8.84 -5.97 27.70
N THR A 248 -8.46 -6.56 26.58
CA THR A 248 -8.53 -8.01 26.40
C THR A 248 -7.52 -8.73 27.29
N MET A 249 -6.29 -8.21 27.40
CA MET A 249 -5.26 -8.76 28.30
C MET A 249 -5.69 -8.67 29.75
N GLU A 250 -6.31 -7.55 30.20
CA GLU A 250 -6.89 -7.39 31.53
C GLU A 250 -7.97 -8.44 31.79
N ASN A 251 -8.89 -8.66 30.85
CA ASN A 251 -9.95 -9.67 30.95
C ASN A 251 -9.42 -11.11 31.07
N PHE A 252 -8.28 -11.40 30.44
CA PHE A 252 -7.62 -12.70 30.53
C PHE A 252 -6.69 -12.85 31.76
N GLY A 253 -6.47 -11.76 32.52
CA GLY A 253 -5.54 -11.72 33.63
C GLY A 253 -4.07 -11.82 33.22
N LEU A 254 -3.74 -11.33 32.03
CA LEU A 254 -2.39 -11.37 31.44
C LEU A 254 -1.68 -10.03 31.45
N PHE A 255 -2.40 -8.92 31.69
CA PHE A 255 -1.82 -7.57 31.62
C PHE A 255 -0.73 -7.35 32.66
N ASP A 256 -0.99 -7.67 33.93
CA ASP A 256 -0.02 -7.47 35.02
C ASP A 256 1.25 -8.31 34.79
N ARG A 257 1.09 -9.55 34.30
CA ARG A 257 2.22 -10.44 33.95
C ARG A 257 3.18 -9.79 32.95
N LEU A 258 2.64 -9.12 31.94
CA LEU A 258 3.46 -8.41 30.94
C LEU A 258 4.01 -7.10 31.49
N ASN A 259 3.18 -6.35 32.24
CA ASN A 259 3.54 -5.03 32.76
C ASN A 259 4.62 -5.09 33.86
N ASP A 260 4.75 -6.21 34.56
CA ASP A 260 5.75 -6.42 35.59
C ASP A 260 7.15 -6.75 35.08
N LEU A 261 7.27 -6.97 33.74
CA LEU A 261 8.56 -7.21 33.10
C LEU A 261 9.33 -5.90 32.96
N SER A 262 10.50 -5.80 33.59
CA SER A 262 11.29 -4.56 33.62
C SER A 262 11.83 -4.11 32.27
N HIS A 263 11.96 -5.03 31.31
CA HIS A 263 12.43 -4.79 29.95
C HIS A 263 11.29 -4.52 28.95
N VAL A 264 10.03 -4.54 29.40
CA VAL A 264 8.85 -4.26 28.57
C VAL A 264 8.27 -2.90 28.95
N HIS A 265 8.32 -1.98 28.01
CA HIS A 265 7.82 -0.61 28.16
C HIS A 265 6.47 -0.46 27.44
N ILE A 266 5.38 -0.61 28.21
CA ILE A 266 4.03 -0.41 27.69
C ILE A 266 3.73 1.08 27.67
N ILE A 267 3.54 1.64 26.47
CA ILE A 267 3.19 3.05 26.26
C ILE A 267 1.82 3.21 25.63
N LYS A 268 1.27 4.41 25.69
CA LYS A 268 0.07 4.74 24.92
C LYS A 268 0.37 4.68 23.43
N PRO A 269 -0.65 4.42 22.56
CA PRO A 269 -0.49 4.58 21.13
C PRO A 269 0.06 5.97 20.82
N VAL A 270 1.08 6.03 19.99
CA VAL A 270 1.72 7.28 19.56
C VAL A 270 1.28 7.66 18.15
N GLY A 271 1.51 8.92 17.75
CA GLY A 271 1.25 9.39 16.40
C GLY A 271 2.13 8.70 15.36
N TYR A 272 1.74 8.82 14.09
CA TYR A 272 2.44 8.12 13.00
C TYR A 272 3.94 8.47 12.90
N LEU A 273 4.28 9.75 13.01
CA LEU A 273 5.68 10.20 12.94
C LEU A 273 6.53 9.66 14.09
N ASP A 274 5.98 9.64 15.31
CA ASP A 274 6.65 9.09 16.48
C ASP A 274 6.82 7.58 16.38
N PHE A 275 5.80 6.91 15.85
CA PHE A 275 5.86 5.48 15.62
C PHE A 275 6.89 5.11 14.55
N LEU A 276 6.99 5.90 13.48
CA LEU A 276 7.96 5.69 12.42
C LEU A 276 9.40 5.91 12.93
N LEU A 277 9.61 6.94 13.77
CA LEU A 277 10.89 7.18 14.44
C LEU A 277 11.28 6.01 15.35
N LEU A 278 10.34 5.52 16.19
CA LEU A 278 10.57 4.36 17.03
C LEU A 278 10.93 3.12 16.19
N THR A 279 10.20 2.90 15.10
CA THR A 279 10.45 1.81 14.16
C THR A 279 11.88 1.90 13.60
N SER A 280 12.31 3.08 13.14
CA SER A 280 13.63 3.30 12.54
C SER A 280 14.81 3.07 13.51
N LYS A 281 14.56 3.21 14.81
CA LYS A 281 15.54 2.94 15.89
C LYS A 281 15.55 1.48 16.35
N SER A 282 14.64 0.65 15.85
CA SER A 282 14.49 -0.72 16.29
C SER A 282 15.53 -1.66 15.68
N THR A 283 15.97 -2.62 16.46
CA THR A 283 16.79 -3.75 15.99
C THR A 283 15.93 -4.84 15.39
N LEU A 284 14.69 -4.95 15.88
CA LEU A 284 13.71 -5.97 15.49
C LEU A 284 12.29 -5.42 15.64
N ILE A 285 11.40 -5.80 14.74
CA ILE A 285 9.97 -5.53 14.82
C ILE A 285 9.22 -6.86 15.02
N LEU A 286 8.37 -6.90 16.05
CA LEU A 286 7.37 -7.94 16.26
C LEU A 286 6.00 -7.37 15.95
N THR A 287 5.30 -7.89 14.92
CA THR A 287 4.04 -7.25 14.48
C THR A 287 3.02 -8.23 13.92
N ASP A 288 1.74 -7.90 14.08
CA ASP A 288 0.62 -8.50 13.34
C ASP A 288 0.03 -7.55 12.27
N SER A 289 0.66 -6.39 12.05
CA SER A 289 0.23 -5.38 11.09
C SER A 289 0.82 -5.63 9.69
N GLY A 290 -0.02 -5.64 8.64
CA GLY A 290 0.43 -5.75 7.26
C GLY A 290 1.23 -4.52 6.79
N GLY A 291 0.78 -3.30 7.12
CA GLY A 291 1.48 -2.07 6.74
C GLY A 291 2.87 -1.94 7.35
N LEU A 292 3.03 -2.39 8.61
CA LEU A 292 4.32 -2.32 9.27
C LEU A 292 5.36 -3.28 8.65
N GLN A 293 4.93 -4.36 7.99
CA GLN A 293 5.84 -5.22 7.23
C GLN A 293 6.45 -4.48 6.02
N GLU A 294 5.66 -3.63 5.36
CA GLU A 294 6.13 -2.78 4.26
C GLU A 294 7.10 -1.70 4.75
N GLU A 295 6.77 -1.05 5.88
CA GLU A 295 7.62 -0.02 6.50
C GLU A 295 8.93 -0.62 7.04
N ALA A 296 8.88 -1.80 7.68
CA ALA A 296 10.03 -2.49 8.21
C ALA A 296 11.09 -2.79 7.14
N ILE A 297 10.69 -3.43 6.03
CA ILE A 297 11.61 -3.74 4.94
C ILE A 297 12.12 -2.47 4.25
N THR A 298 11.31 -1.39 4.25
CA THR A 298 11.71 -0.08 3.69
C THR A 298 12.79 0.61 4.54
N LEU A 299 12.75 0.40 5.86
CA LEU A 299 13.71 0.97 6.80
C LEU A 299 14.89 0.03 7.08
N ASP A 300 15.00 -1.08 6.35
CA ASP A 300 16.03 -2.10 6.56
C ASP A 300 16.01 -2.69 7.98
N ILE A 301 14.82 -2.83 8.57
CA ILE A 301 14.63 -3.40 9.91
C ILE A 301 14.06 -4.81 9.79
N PRO A 302 14.72 -5.84 10.35
CA PRO A 302 14.19 -7.18 10.41
C PRO A 302 12.83 -7.25 11.08
N ALA A 303 11.87 -7.99 10.49
CA ALA A 303 10.54 -8.16 11.03
C ALA A 303 10.19 -9.63 11.30
N LEU A 304 9.53 -9.89 12.41
CA LEU A 304 8.85 -11.14 12.69
C LEU A 304 7.35 -10.89 12.74
N THR A 305 6.63 -11.53 11.84
CA THR A 305 5.18 -11.39 11.75
C THR A 305 4.51 -12.42 12.64
N LEU A 306 3.76 -11.93 13.65
CA LEU A 306 3.00 -12.72 14.62
C LEU A 306 1.71 -13.29 14.01
N ARG A 307 1.80 -13.82 12.80
CA ARG A 307 0.70 -14.40 12.02
C ARG A 307 1.17 -15.64 11.27
N TYR A 308 0.21 -16.51 10.92
CA TYR A 308 0.47 -17.73 10.13
C TYR A 308 0.37 -17.49 8.62
N ASN A 309 -0.17 -16.34 8.22
CA ASN A 309 -0.26 -15.86 6.84
C ASN A 309 -0.02 -14.35 6.78
N THR A 310 0.17 -13.82 5.58
CA THR A 310 0.31 -12.37 5.36
C THR A 310 -0.25 -11.98 3.99
N GLU A 311 -0.75 -10.77 3.89
CA GLU A 311 -1.10 -10.12 2.62
C GLU A 311 0.14 -9.44 1.97
N ARG A 312 1.33 -9.68 2.52
CA ARG A 312 2.62 -9.13 2.05
C ARG A 312 3.67 -10.23 1.86
N PRO A 313 3.35 -11.27 1.07
CA PRO A 313 4.25 -12.42 0.88
C PRO A 313 5.61 -12.02 0.29
N GLU A 314 5.66 -10.91 -0.45
CA GLU A 314 6.88 -10.39 -1.06
C GLU A 314 7.94 -10.02 -0.02
N THR A 315 7.54 -9.53 1.17
CA THR A 315 8.48 -9.21 2.25
C THR A 315 9.16 -10.46 2.81
N VAL A 316 8.41 -11.57 2.84
CA VAL A 316 8.90 -12.89 3.27
C VAL A 316 9.84 -13.47 2.20
N THR A 317 9.41 -13.45 0.95
CA THR A 317 10.20 -13.96 -0.19
C THR A 317 11.51 -13.17 -0.34
N ALA A 318 11.48 -11.87 -0.12
CA ALA A 318 12.67 -11.02 -0.13
C ALA A 318 13.62 -11.30 1.04
N GLY A 319 13.16 -11.91 2.12
CA GLY A 319 13.97 -12.28 3.29
C GLY A 319 14.04 -11.22 4.39
N GLY A 320 13.30 -10.11 4.30
CA GLY A 320 13.25 -9.07 5.34
C GLY A 320 12.25 -9.35 6.47
N ASN A 321 11.36 -10.34 6.25
CA ASN A 321 10.30 -10.70 7.18
C ASN A 321 10.18 -12.22 7.34
N ILE A 322 9.83 -12.69 8.53
CA ILE A 322 9.60 -14.11 8.82
C ILE A 322 8.25 -14.26 9.52
N LEU A 323 7.41 -15.19 9.04
CA LEU A 323 6.17 -15.54 9.70
C LEU A 323 6.46 -16.50 10.87
N VAL A 324 6.16 -16.10 12.09
CA VAL A 324 6.39 -16.92 13.29
C VAL A 324 5.07 -17.33 13.99
N GLY A 325 3.94 -16.79 13.55
CA GLY A 325 2.66 -17.05 14.21
C GLY A 325 2.65 -16.56 15.66
N SER A 326 1.87 -17.21 16.48
CA SER A 326 1.86 -17.05 17.95
C SER A 326 2.58 -18.20 18.65
N ASP A 327 3.51 -18.84 17.97
CA ASP A 327 4.29 -19.96 18.52
C ASP A 327 5.50 -19.44 19.30
N LYS A 328 5.55 -19.74 20.59
CA LYS A 328 6.60 -19.27 21.51
C LYS A 328 8.00 -19.64 21.01
N ASP A 329 8.19 -20.90 20.65
CA ASP A 329 9.52 -21.41 20.27
C ASP A 329 9.99 -20.81 18.93
N ALA A 330 9.07 -20.59 17.99
CA ALA A 330 9.38 -19.92 16.73
C ALA A 330 9.75 -18.45 16.95
N ILE A 331 8.99 -17.71 17.79
CA ILE A 331 9.28 -16.32 18.13
C ILE A 331 10.67 -16.23 18.75
N LEU A 332 10.97 -17.02 19.78
CA LEU A 332 12.27 -17.01 20.47
C LEU A 332 13.41 -17.39 19.52
N LYS A 333 13.27 -18.46 18.76
CA LYS A 333 14.28 -18.93 17.83
C LYS A 333 14.73 -17.84 16.86
N TYR A 334 13.76 -17.18 16.21
CA TYR A 334 14.10 -16.18 15.20
C TYR A 334 14.45 -14.82 15.80
N ALA A 335 13.84 -14.42 16.93
CA ALA A 335 14.24 -13.21 17.64
C ALA A 335 15.68 -13.30 18.11
N ARG A 336 16.06 -14.39 18.81
CA ARG A 336 17.45 -14.63 19.23
C ARG A 336 18.41 -14.68 18.04
N LYS A 337 18.03 -15.35 16.95
CA LYS A 337 18.85 -15.39 15.76
C LYS A 337 19.11 -14.00 15.16
N ILE A 338 18.13 -13.10 15.20
CA ILE A 338 18.28 -11.71 14.72
C ILE A 338 19.13 -10.89 15.71
N LEU A 339 18.92 -11.07 17.01
CA LEU A 339 19.61 -10.30 18.06
C LEU A 339 21.08 -10.71 18.22
N ASP A 340 21.38 -12.01 18.19
CA ASP A 340 22.67 -12.57 18.54
C ASP A 340 23.58 -12.86 17.33
N ASP A 341 23.02 -13.09 16.13
CA ASP A 341 23.73 -13.38 14.89
C ASP A 341 23.73 -12.17 13.95
N GLU A 342 24.83 -11.44 13.97
CA GLU A 342 24.99 -10.23 13.14
C GLU A 342 24.95 -10.53 11.64
N GLU A 343 25.48 -11.66 11.18
CA GLU A 343 25.45 -12.03 9.77
C GLU A 343 24.01 -12.29 9.32
N PHE A 344 23.26 -13.03 10.12
CA PHE A 344 21.83 -13.27 9.82
C PHE A 344 21.02 -11.96 9.86
N ARG A 345 21.20 -11.13 10.89
CA ARG A 345 20.55 -9.82 10.98
C ARG A 345 20.86 -8.97 9.75
N ASN A 346 22.13 -8.89 9.35
CA ASN A 346 22.53 -8.13 8.18
C ASN A 346 21.97 -8.72 6.88
N SER A 347 21.81 -10.03 6.77
CA SER A 347 21.15 -10.65 5.61
C SER A 347 19.69 -10.20 5.47
N MET A 348 18.96 -10.07 6.59
CA MET A 348 17.58 -9.55 6.59
C MET A 348 17.51 -8.04 6.29
N LYS A 349 18.44 -7.25 6.87
CA LYS A 349 18.53 -5.79 6.62
C LYS A 349 18.84 -5.47 5.16
N ASN A 350 19.62 -6.30 4.49
CA ASN A 350 19.99 -6.13 3.09
C ASN A 350 19.01 -6.81 2.11
N ALA A 351 17.86 -7.25 2.60
CA ALA A 351 16.81 -7.80 1.76
C ALA A 351 16.36 -6.75 0.73
N LYS A 352 16.30 -7.15 -0.55
CA LYS A 352 15.85 -6.22 -1.59
C LYS A 352 14.39 -5.84 -1.36
N ASN A 353 14.10 -4.56 -1.21
CA ASN A 353 12.74 -4.08 -1.05
C ASN A 353 11.92 -4.38 -2.32
N PRO A 354 10.86 -5.22 -2.24
CA PRO A 354 10.04 -5.57 -3.39
C PRO A 354 9.15 -4.41 -3.87
N TYR A 355 8.97 -3.40 -3.04
CA TYR A 355 8.08 -2.26 -3.29
C TYR A 355 8.78 -1.05 -3.92
N GLY A 356 10.06 -1.17 -4.30
CA GLY A 356 10.79 -0.12 -4.99
C GLY A 356 11.80 0.63 -4.12
N MET A 357 12.24 1.78 -4.64
CA MET A 357 13.37 2.54 -4.09
C MET A 357 12.94 3.89 -3.50
N GLY A 358 11.64 4.18 -3.37
CA GLY A 358 11.14 5.46 -2.87
C GLY A 358 11.12 6.57 -3.94
N ASN A 359 10.90 6.21 -5.18
CA ASN A 359 10.74 7.14 -6.30
C ASN A 359 9.45 6.89 -7.09
N ALA A 360 8.47 6.22 -6.48
CA ALA A 360 7.20 5.91 -7.12
C ALA A 360 6.44 7.18 -7.51
N ALA A 361 6.43 8.19 -6.65
CA ALA A 361 5.77 9.47 -6.92
C ALA A 361 6.36 10.18 -8.16
N GLU A 362 7.69 10.25 -8.25
CA GLU A 362 8.39 10.85 -9.41
C GLU A 362 8.05 10.10 -10.71
N LEU A 363 8.11 8.76 -10.67
CA LEU A 363 7.78 7.94 -11.84
C LEU A 363 6.32 8.13 -12.27
N MET A 364 5.37 8.17 -11.32
CA MET A 364 3.96 8.39 -11.60
C MET A 364 3.69 9.73 -12.29
N ILE A 365 4.22 10.82 -11.75
CA ILE A 365 4.00 12.15 -12.33
C ILE A 365 4.63 12.24 -13.71
N LYS A 366 5.84 11.71 -13.90
CA LYS A 366 6.46 11.62 -15.21
C LYS A 366 5.60 10.85 -16.23
N ILE A 367 5.06 9.70 -15.85
CA ILE A 367 4.17 8.90 -16.70
C ILE A 367 2.91 9.67 -17.08
N ILE A 368 2.34 10.42 -16.13
CA ILE A 368 1.16 11.28 -16.39
C ILE A 368 1.52 12.39 -17.38
N GLU A 369 2.67 13.06 -17.20
CA GLU A 369 3.16 14.09 -18.11
C GLU A 369 3.41 13.53 -19.53
N ASP A 370 4.06 12.36 -19.63
CA ASP A 370 4.31 11.69 -20.90
C ASP A 370 3.00 11.27 -21.60
N ALA A 371 2.02 10.80 -20.83
CA ALA A 371 0.71 10.41 -21.33
C ALA A 371 -0.11 11.63 -21.82
N ASP A 372 -0.03 12.76 -21.12
CA ASP A 372 -0.66 14.02 -21.55
C ASP A 372 -0.01 14.55 -22.84
N ALA A 373 1.32 14.59 -22.87
CA ALA A 373 2.08 15.04 -24.05
C ALA A 373 1.80 14.17 -25.30
N ALA A 374 1.53 12.88 -25.11
CA ALA A 374 1.16 11.94 -26.16
C ALA A 374 -0.35 11.93 -26.48
N ASP A 375 -1.16 12.81 -25.86
CA ASP A 375 -2.62 12.85 -25.99
C ASP A 375 -3.33 11.52 -25.61
N SER A 376 -2.64 10.64 -24.90
CA SER A 376 -3.12 9.30 -24.56
C SER A 376 -4.01 9.27 -23.30
N LEU A 377 -4.11 10.37 -22.55
CA LEU A 377 -5.06 10.52 -21.45
C LEU A 377 -6.50 10.64 -21.94
N LYS A 378 -6.72 11.18 -23.12
CA LYS A 378 -8.05 11.35 -23.68
C LYS A 378 -8.79 10.02 -23.79
N LEU A 379 -10.06 10.05 -23.47
CA LEU A 379 -10.96 8.94 -23.77
C LEU A 379 -11.26 8.98 -25.26
N VAL A 380 -11.15 7.83 -25.91
CA VAL A 380 -11.41 7.72 -27.36
C VAL A 380 -12.88 7.96 -27.64
N ALA A 381 -13.18 8.93 -28.51
CA ALA A 381 -14.55 9.26 -28.88
C ALA A 381 -15.18 8.18 -29.77
N PRO A 382 -16.50 8.02 -29.78
CA PRO A 382 -17.16 6.97 -30.58
C PRO A 382 -16.87 7.03 -32.07
N ASP A 383 -16.62 8.21 -32.61
CA ASP A 383 -16.29 8.44 -34.03
C ASP A 383 -14.80 8.14 -34.35
N GLU A 384 -13.96 8.02 -33.33
CA GLU A 384 -12.56 7.59 -33.43
C GLU A 384 -12.42 6.08 -33.20
N VAL A 385 -13.42 5.43 -32.62
CA VAL A 385 -13.46 3.98 -32.41
C VAL A 385 -14.01 3.31 -33.66
N MET A 386 -13.23 2.38 -34.22
CA MET A 386 -13.71 1.58 -35.35
C MET A 386 -15.04 0.88 -35.03
N ALA A 387 -15.96 0.92 -35.99
CA ALA A 387 -17.31 0.38 -35.83
C ALA A 387 -17.35 -1.15 -35.57
N SER A 388 -16.26 -1.86 -35.84
CA SER A 388 -16.16 -3.30 -35.57
C SER A 388 -14.78 -3.69 -35.13
N PHE A 389 -14.72 -4.46 -34.05
CA PHE A 389 -13.53 -5.20 -33.67
C PHE A 389 -13.89 -6.68 -33.50
N THR A 390 -12.97 -7.57 -33.79
CA THR A 390 -13.16 -9.00 -33.60
C THR A 390 -12.14 -9.53 -32.62
N ARG A 391 -12.57 -10.47 -31.76
CA ARG A 391 -11.68 -11.25 -30.91
C ARG A 391 -11.50 -12.62 -31.55
N LYS A 392 -10.28 -13.01 -31.77
CA LYS A 392 -9.94 -14.33 -32.33
C LYS A 392 -8.96 -15.04 -31.42
N MET A 393 -9.18 -16.31 -31.20
CA MET A 393 -8.19 -17.18 -30.59
C MET A 393 -7.35 -17.79 -31.70
N LYS A 394 -6.05 -17.75 -31.55
CA LYS A 394 -5.10 -18.31 -32.53
C LYS A 394 -3.96 -19.03 -31.81
N VAL A 395 -3.61 -20.22 -32.29
CA VAL A 395 -2.37 -20.89 -31.90
C VAL A 395 -1.24 -20.35 -32.77
N ILE A 396 -0.14 -19.96 -32.17
CA ILE A 396 1.02 -19.44 -32.87
C ILE A 396 2.03 -20.55 -33.10
N ASP A 397 2.30 -20.88 -34.34
CA ASP A 397 3.29 -21.88 -34.75
C ASP A 397 4.67 -21.27 -35.05
N GLU A 398 4.70 -19.94 -35.22
CA GLU A 398 5.93 -19.20 -35.50
C GLU A 398 6.78 -19.03 -34.22
N ASP A 399 8.09 -19.11 -34.39
CA ASP A 399 9.07 -18.77 -33.35
C ASP A 399 9.25 -17.26 -33.32
N ILE A 400 8.40 -16.57 -32.56
CA ILE A 400 8.27 -15.11 -32.55
C ILE A 400 7.95 -14.62 -31.14
N SER A 401 8.53 -13.51 -30.72
CA SER A 401 8.20 -12.89 -29.44
C SER A 401 6.86 -12.13 -29.48
N VAL A 402 6.33 -11.81 -28.30
CA VAL A 402 5.10 -11.01 -28.16
C VAL A 402 5.25 -9.69 -28.88
N LYS A 403 6.32 -8.96 -28.60
CA LYS A 403 6.60 -7.65 -29.21
C LYS A 403 6.69 -7.71 -30.73
N GLU A 404 7.48 -8.65 -31.25
CA GLU A 404 7.63 -8.80 -32.70
C GLU A 404 6.30 -9.16 -33.37
N TYR A 405 5.47 -10.00 -32.72
CA TYR A 405 4.16 -10.35 -33.26
C TYR A 405 3.20 -9.16 -33.29
N GLU A 406 3.15 -8.39 -32.19
CA GLU A 406 2.32 -7.18 -32.11
C GLU A 406 2.73 -6.14 -33.15
N ASP A 407 4.02 -5.88 -33.29
CA ASP A 407 4.56 -4.94 -34.27
C ASP A 407 4.27 -5.39 -35.71
N LYS A 408 4.44 -6.70 -35.99
CA LYS A 408 4.20 -7.27 -37.33
C LYS A 408 2.73 -7.23 -37.77
N ASN A 409 1.81 -7.41 -36.80
CA ASN A 409 0.38 -7.59 -37.08
C ASN A 409 -0.47 -6.37 -36.65
N ASN A 410 0.14 -5.31 -36.14
CA ASN A 410 -0.57 -4.15 -35.54
C ASN A 410 -1.72 -4.56 -34.63
N ALA A 411 -1.49 -5.56 -33.78
CA ALA A 411 -2.50 -6.19 -32.93
C ALA A 411 -2.05 -6.19 -31.47
N LEU A 412 -2.99 -6.13 -30.54
CA LEU A 412 -2.73 -6.34 -29.12
C LEU A 412 -3.02 -7.80 -28.75
N ILE A 413 -2.09 -8.41 -28.05
CA ILE A 413 -2.19 -9.79 -27.60
C ILE A 413 -2.62 -9.85 -26.14
N LYS A 414 -3.67 -10.64 -25.88
CA LYS A 414 -4.00 -11.16 -24.56
C LYS A 414 -3.54 -12.61 -24.49
N ILE A 415 -2.68 -12.90 -23.53
CA ILE A 415 -2.04 -14.20 -23.42
C ILE A 415 -2.53 -14.91 -22.16
N ALA A 416 -2.92 -16.19 -22.29
CA ALA A 416 -3.10 -17.06 -21.15
C ALA A 416 -1.77 -17.80 -20.86
N PHE A 417 -1.29 -17.74 -19.64
CA PHE A 417 -0.11 -18.44 -19.17
C PHE A 417 -0.53 -19.70 -18.42
N GLU A 418 -0.14 -20.87 -18.92
CA GLU A 418 -0.32 -22.13 -18.20
C GLU A 418 1.06 -22.66 -17.80
N GLY A 419 1.37 -22.63 -16.50
CA GLY A 419 2.50 -23.34 -15.91
C GLY A 419 3.89 -22.77 -16.16
N GLU A 420 4.01 -21.51 -16.57
CA GLU A 420 5.30 -20.83 -16.81
C GLU A 420 5.49 -19.63 -15.88
N GLU A 421 6.68 -19.47 -15.31
CA GLU A 421 7.08 -18.20 -14.70
C GLU A 421 7.32 -17.16 -15.79
N VAL A 422 6.55 -16.09 -15.77
CA VAL A 422 6.65 -15.01 -16.77
C VAL A 422 6.97 -13.70 -16.06
N LYS A 423 7.97 -12.99 -16.57
CA LYS A 423 8.33 -11.65 -16.09
C LYS A 423 7.59 -10.59 -16.89
N PHE A 424 7.03 -9.61 -16.20
CA PHE A 424 6.48 -8.42 -16.86
C PHE A 424 7.62 -7.51 -17.35
N PRO A 425 7.54 -6.91 -18.55
CA PRO A 425 6.36 -6.75 -19.44
C PRO A 425 6.12 -7.86 -20.47
N PHE A 426 6.70 -9.03 -20.39
CA PHE A 426 6.65 -10.21 -21.28
C PHE A 426 6.79 -9.96 -22.79
N ASP A 427 7.37 -8.84 -23.20
CA ASP A 427 7.58 -8.48 -24.60
C ASP A 427 8.48 -9.49 -25.32
N ASP A 428 9.41 -10.09 -24.59
CA ASP A 428 10.35 -11.09 -25.10
C ASP A 428 9.81 -12.55 -25.01
N LEU A 429 8.58 -12.72 -24.49
CA LEU A 429 7.98 -14.06 -24.36
C LEU A 429 7.78 -14.68 -25.76
N ASN A 430 8.31 -15.87 -25.95
CA ASN A 430 8.13 -16.64 -27.18
C ASN A 430 6.71 -17.19 -27.28
N LEU A 431 6.04 -16.92 -28.40
CA LEU A 431 4.65 -17.33 -28.64
C LEU A 431 4.48 -18.71 -29.25
N LYS A 432 5.56 -19.40 -29.66
CA LYS A 432 5.48 -20.69 -30.33
C LYS A 432 4.74 -21.72 -29.49
N GLY A 433 3.71 -22.32 -30.07
CA GLY A 433 2.86 -23.30 -29.40
C GLY A 433 1.86 -22.72 -28.43
N LYS A 434 1.80 -21.38 -28.25
CA LYS A 434 0.86 -20.73 -27.34
C LYS A 434 -0.43 -20.34 -28.04
N THR A 435 -1.53 -20.43 -27.31
CA THR A 435 -2.82 -19.89 -27.71
C THR A 435 -2.91 -18.44 -27.28
N ILE A 436 -3.13 -17.55 -28.20
CA ILE A 436 -3.31 -16.11 -27.93
C ILE A 436 -4.72 -15.66 -28.27
N ILE A 437 -5.16 -14.61 -27.61
CA ILE A 437 -6.38 -13.87 -27.99
C ILE A 437 -5.93 -12.58 -28.68
N LEU A 438 -6.32 -12.43 -29.92
CA LEU A 438 -6.08 -11.23 -30.71
C LEU A 438 -7.30 -10.31 -30.63
N GLU A 439 -7.08 -9.06 -30.33
CA GLU A 439 -8.04 -7.98 -30.56
C GLU A 439 -7.59 -7.25 -31.83
N ASP A 440 -8.22 -7.56 -32.94
CA ASP A 440 -8.01 -6.82 -34.19
C ASP A 440 -8.93 -5.59 -34.20
N TYR A 441 -8.33 -4.42 -34.16
CA TYR A 441 -8.99 -3.20 -34.53
C TYR A 441 -8.84 -3.07 -36.06
N ASN A 442 -9.88 -3.46 -36.80
CA ASN A 442 -9.88 -3.26 -38.23
C ASN A 442 -9.91 -1.76 -38.54
N ASN A 443 -8.82 -1.24 -39.07
CA ASN A 443 -8.74 0.12 -39.65
C ASN A 443 -9.54 0.20 -40.95
#